data_1b84e9f7337c681bbe5dcc10ed2923d4
#
_entry.id   1b84e9f7337c681bbe5dcc10ed2923d4
#
_cell.length_a   1.000
_cell.length_b   1.000
_cell.length_c   1.000
_cell.angle_alpha   90.00
_cell.angle_beta   90.00
_cell.angle_gamma   90.00
#
_symmetry.space_group_name_H-M   'P 1'
#
loop_
_entity.id
_entity.type
_entity.pdbx_description
1 polymer ?
#
loop_
_entity_poly.entity_id
_entity_poly.type
_entity_poly.pdbx_seq_one_letter_code
_entity_poly.pdbx_strand_id
1 'polypeptide(L)'
;MEQNMKRVISLLAAAAMSSTLAVKTAAAEEIVTAVHAFPSFLVYTKTFLEYVDTVNARGKGVVQIKVKGGPEAIKMFEQPKAVRDGVVDMVHTPGSFYGAEVPEIDAMVASTNTAEVTRKNGGTAILDAAHQKRFNVKFLGWVDSGVGFNIFTVKEPKFRSSDSVLDLGGVKIRDNPIYTAFLKSLEATTSPMPSTEAYGALEKGVIDAVPWTTIGLTDLKWDKFVKYMVQPSFYSTDLGIIVNMDRWNALSDEAKKVLQDVAIELEIKSTADRAADKAVYLKAYTDGGMKLVSHSDAGSSAYLKLAYDSVWARLEGRLADKGGAENGPKLRALFAPN
;
A
#
# COMPACT_ATOMS: atom_id res chain seq x y z
N MET A 1 -51.97 -49.47 -43.69
CA MET A 1 -51.54 -48.05 -43.82
C MET A 1 -51.49 -47.32 -42.50
N GLU A 2 -52.43 -47.57 -41.57
CA GLU A 2 -52.50 -46.89 -40.24
C GLU A 2 -51.39 -47.25 -39.28
N GLN A 3 -50.80 -48.44 -39.30
CA GLN A 3 -49.74 -48.83 -38.38
C GLN A 3 -48.39 -48.21 -38.68
N ASN A 4 -48.11 -47.79 -39.92
CA ASN A 4 -46.86 -47.12 -40.28
C ASN A 4 -46.90 -45.61 -39.94
N MET A 5 -48.12 -45.04 -39.94
CA MET A 5 -48.29 -43.65 -39.61
C MET A 5 -48.12 -43.36 -38.08
N LYS A 6 -48.51 -44.33 -37.24
CA LYS A 6 -48.33 -44.24 -35.76
C LYS A 6 -46.82 -44.38 -35.34
N ARG A 7 -46.05 -45.14 -36.09
CA ARG A 7 -44.57 -45.29 -35.84
C ARG A 7 -43.79 -44.05 -36.26
N VAL A 8 -44.21 -43.33 -37.30
CA VAL A 8 -43.53 -42.12 -37.78
C VAL A 8 -43.80 -40.95 -36.83
N ILE A 9 -45.01 -40.83 -36.25
CA ILE A 9 -45.39 -39.80 -35.30
C ILE A 9 -44.65 -40.02 -33.94
N SER A 10 -44.46 -41.28 -33.52
CA SER A 10 -43.72 -41.58 -32.29
C SER A 10 -42.19 -41.30 -32.39
N LEU A 11 -41.60 -41.38 -33.57
CA LEU A 11 -40.18 -41.10 -33.83
C LEU A 11 -39.92 -39.57 -33.92
N LEU A 12 -40.86 -38.78 -34.38
CA LEU A 12 -40.77 -37.32 -34.43
C LEU A 12 -40.96 -36.66 -33.04
N ALA A 13 -41.72 -37.27 -32.14
CA ALA A 13 -41.90 -36.78 -30.76
C ALA A 13 -40.66 -37.08 -29.87
N ALA A 14 -39.85 -38.10 -30.17
CA ALA A 14 -38.63 -38.45 -29.42
C ALA A 14 -37.42 -37.59 -29.83
N ALA A 15 -37.41 -36.98 -31.01
CA ALA A 15 -36.33 -36.09 -31.48
C ALA A 15 -36.48 -34.63 -30.98
N ALA A 16 -37.63 -34.24 -30.44
CA ALA A 16 -37.89 -32.88 -29.93
C ALA A 16 -37.50 -32.67 -28.45
N MET A 17 -37.02 -33.70 -27.72
CA MET A 17 -36.75 -33.63 -26.28
C MET A 17 -35.27 -33.61 -25.90
N SER A 18 -34.36 -33.37 -26.82
CA SER A 18 -32.90 -33.47 -26.54
C SER A 18 -32.11 -32.20 -26.79
N SER A 19 -32.73 -31.05 -26.92
CA SER A 19 -32.00 -29.76 -26.98
C SER A 19 -32.43 -28.81 -25.87
N THR A 20 -32.33 -29.23 -24.60
CA THR A 20 -32.12 -28.30 -23.53
C THR A 20 -30.67 -27.83 -23.68
N LEU A 21 -30.45 -26.86 -24.59
CA LEU A 21 -29.34 -25.98 -24.54
C LEU A 21 -29.37 -25.37 -23.09
N ALA A 22 -28.46 -25.87 -22.26
CA ALA A 22 -28.14 -25.16 -21.02
C ALA A 22 -27.66 -23.79 -21.46
N VAL A 23 -28.57 -22.83 -21.55
CA VAL A 23 -28.24 -21.40 -21.60
C VAL A 23 -27.55 -21.19 -20.30
N LYS A 24 -26.20 -21.24 -20.29
CA LYS A 24 -25.40 -20.65 -19.21
C LYS A 24 -25.86 -19.20 -19.18
N THR A 25 -26.77 -18.87 -18.25
CA THR A 25 -27.06 -17.48 -17.96
C THR A 25 -25.72 -16.86 -17.65
N ALA A 26 -25.22 -16.01 -18.54
CA ALA A 26 -24.02 -15.24 -18.26
C ALA A 26 -24.33 -14.49 -16.95
N ALA A 27 -23.68 -14.91 -15.88
CA ALA A 27 -23.76 -14.17 -14.62
C ALA A 27 -23.39 -12.73 -14.93
N ALA A 28 -24.15 -11.78 -14.43
CA ALA A 28 -23.81 -10.37 -14.62
C ALA A 28 -22.42 -10.13 -14.07
N GLU A 29 -21.59 -9.42 -14.85
CA GLU A 29 -20.23 -9.06 -14.46
C GLU A 29 -20.22 -8.36 -13.11
N GLU A 30 -19.43 -8.83 -12.17
CA GLU A 30 -19.37 -8.31 -10.82
C GLU A 30 -18.56 -7.00 -10.78
N ILE A 31 -19.15 -5.95 -10.19
CA ILE A 31 -18.49 -4.65 -10.12
C ILE A 31 -17.91 -4.44 -8.72
N VAL A 32 -16.62 -4.14 -8.65
CA VAL A 32 -15.90 -3.71 -7.43
C VAL A 32 -15.57 -2.24 -7.56
N THR A 33 -16.10 -1.41 -6.67
CA THR A 33 -15.78 0.02 -6.64
C THR A 33 -14.48 0.25 -5.88
N ALA A 34 -13.63 1.17 -6.36
CA ALA A 34 -12.31 1.42 -5.78
C ALA A 34 -11.96 2.90 -5.68
N VAL A 35 -11.12 3.22 -4.70
CA VAL A 35 -10.46 4.53 -4.56
C VAL A 35 -8.96 4.32 -4.34
N HIS A 36 -8.16 5.39 -4.45
CA HIS A 36 -6.72 5.38 -4.20
C HIS A 36 -6.32 6.54 -3.29
N ALA A 37 -5.36 6.28 -2.38
CA ALA A 37 -4.98 7.26 -1.35
C ALA A 37 -4.28 8.50 -1.90
N PHE A 38 -3.56 8.38 -3.00
CA PHE A 38 -2.76 9.46 -3.55
C PHE A 38 -3.32 10.01 -4.87
N PRO A 39 -2.93 11.23 -5.30
CA PRO A 39 -3.32 11.77 -6.60
C PRO A 39 -2.93 10.84 -7.76
N SER A 40 -3.71 10.85 -8.85
CA SER A 40 -3.56 9.93 -9.99
C SER A 40 -2.21 10.03 -10.71
N PHE A 41 -1.53 11.17 -10.64
CA PHE A 41 -0.23 11.38 -11.27
C PHE A 41 0.95 10.74 -10.49
N LEU A 42 0.75 10.38 -9.22
CA LEU A 42 1.82 9.81 -8.39
C LEU A 42 2.14 8.38 -8.82
N VAL A 43 3.43 8.03 -8.81
CA VAL A 43 3.95 6.71 -9.21
C VAL A 43 3.18 5.56 -8.56
N TYR A 44 2.85 5.63 -7.29
CA TYR A 44 2.11 4.61 -6.55
C TYR A 44 0.66 4.43 -7.03
N THR A 45 0.00 5.52 -7.40
CA THR A 45 -1.34 5.44 -7.98
C THR A 45 -1.31 4.81 -9.37
N LYS A 46 -0.26 5.09 -10.16
CA LYS A 46 -0.09 4.45 -11.48
C LYS A 46 0.06 2.93 -11.34
N THR A 47 0.80 2.44 -10.31
CA THR A 47 0.86 1.02 -9.98
C THR A 47 -0.53 0.43 -9.71
N PHE A 48 -1.35 1.11 -8.92
CA PHE A 48 -2.71 0.65 -8.65
C PHE A 48 -3.61 0.68 -9.89
N LEU A 49 -3.49 1.70 -10.74
CA LEU A 49 -4.24 1.77 -12.00
C LEU A 49 -3.83 0.64 -12.96
N GLU A 50 -2.57 0.24 -12.99
CA GLU A 50 -2.12 -0.95 -13.72
C GLU A 50 -2.77 -2.23 -13.18
N TYR A 51 -2.91 -2.37 -11.85
CA TYR A 51 -3.69 -3.44 -11.24
C TYR A 51 -5.12 -3.46 -11.76
N VAL A 52 -5.79 -2.30 -11.75
CA VAL A 52 -7.16 -2.15 -12.23
C VAL A 52 -7.29 -2.55 -13.69
N ASP A 53 -6.41 -2.05 -14.55
CA ASP A 53 -6.43 -2.35 -15.99
C ASP A 53 -6.20 -3.85 -16.24
N THR A 54 -5.28 -4.48 -15.51
CA THR A 54 -4.99 -5.90 -15.64
C THR A 54 -6.17 -6.76 -15.16
N VAL A 55 -6.76 -6.42 -14.02
CA VAL A 55 -7.98 -7.10 -13.53
C VAL A 55 -9.11 -6.96 -14.55
N ASN A 56 -9.34 -5.75 -15.05
CA ASN A 56 -10.42 -5.48 -16.00
C ASN A 56 -10.22 -6.22 -17.34
N ALA A 57 -8.98 -6.38 -17.78
CA ALA A 57 -8.67 -7.16 -18.98
C ALA A 57 -8.89 -8.67 -18.78
N ARG A 58 -8.41 -9.23 -17.68
CA ARG A 58 -8.49 -10.68 -17.39
C ARG A 58 -9.85 -11.11 -16.85
N GLY A 59 -10.50 -10.23 -16.11
CA GLY A 59 -11.82 -10.46 -15.48
C GLY A 59 -13.00 -10.13 -16.37
N LYS A 60 -12.79 -9.89 -17.68
CA LYS A 60 -13.88 -9.56 -18.60
C LYS A 60 -14.98 -10.62 -18.60
N GLY A 61 -16.21 -10.19 -18.30
CA GLY A 61 -17.37 -11.07 -18.14
C GLY A 61 -17.49 -11.73 -16.74
N VAL A 62 -16.52 -11.49 -15.84
CA VAL A 62 -16.50 -12.05 -14.47
C VAL A 62 -16.48 -10.90 -13.44
N VAL A 63 -15.47 -10.04 -13.46
CA VAL A 63 -15.30 -8.95 -12.51
C VAL A 63 -14.64 -7.75 -13.15
N GLN A 64 -15.12 -6.55 -12.79
CA GLN A 64 -14.53 -5.28 -13.18
C GLN A 64 -14.33 -4.38 -11.98
N ILE A 65 -13.22 -3.64 -11.96
CA ILE A 65 -12.98 -2.60 -10.97
C ILE A 65 -13.36 -1.25 -11.58
N LYS A 66 -14.19 -0.48 -10.87
CA LYS A 66 -14.57 0.90 -11.21
C LYS A 66 -13.94 1.86 -10.22
N VAL A 67 -12.89 2.56 -10.64
CA VAL A 67 -12.26 3.60 -9.83
C VAL A 67 -13.19 4.80 -9.72
N LYS A 68 -13.45 5.24 -8.49
CA LYS A 68 -14.31 6.39 -8.16
C LYS A 68 -13.52 7.68 -8.00
N GLY A 69 -12.21 7.61 -7.85
CA GLY A 69 -11.32 8.73 -7.69
C GLY A 69 -10.26 8.51 -6.61
N GLY A 70 -9.62 9.58 -6.22
CA GLY A 70 -8.58 9.63 -5.20
C GLY A 70 -8.96 10.45 -3.97
N PRO A 71 -8.02 11.27 -3.45
CA PRO A 71 -8.26 12.15 -2.29
C PRO A 71 -9.37 13.20 -2.50
N GLU A 72 -9.70 13.50 -3.74
CA GLU A 72 -10.80 14.39 -4.13
C GLU A 72 -12.18 13.74 -3.94
N ALA A 73 -12.27 12.43 -4.05
CA ALA A 73 -13.53 11.69 -3.87
C ALA A 73 -13.77 11.35 -2.39
N ILE A 74 -12.77 10.83 -1.70
CA ILE A 74 -12.78 10.54 -0.26
C ILE A 74 -11.43 11.00 0.30
N LYS A 75 -11.44 11.78 1.39
CA LYS A 75 -10.21 12.26 2.01
C LYS A 75 -9.26 11.11 2.36
N MET A 76 -7.97 11.30 2.08
CA MET A 76 -6.92 10.31 2.16
C MET A 76 -6.97 9.40 3.41
N PHE A 77 -7.05 9.99 4.60
CA PHE A 77 -7.07 9.24 5.85
C PHE A 77 -8.44 8.62 6.21
N GLU A 78 -9.50 8.98 5.47
CA GLU A 78 -10.84 8.43 5.67
C GLU A 78 -11.11 7.21 4.78
N GLN A 79 -10.33 7.02 3.71
CA GLN A 79 -10.56 5.96 2.73
C GLN A 79 -10.53 4.54 3.32
N PRO A 80 -9.56 4.17 4.21
CA PRO A 80 -9.56 2.82 4.79
C PRO A 80 -10.85 2.54 5.58
N LYS A 81 -11.34 3.52 6.33
CA LYS A 81 -12.58 3.41 7.08
C LYS A 81 -13.79 3.30 6.15
N ALA A 82 -13.79 4.05 5.04
CA ALA A 82 -14.85 3.97 4.03
C ALA A 82 -14.95 2.56 3.42
N VAL A 83 -13.81 1.87 3.22
CA VAL A 83 -13.80 0.46 2.78
C VAL A 83 -14.28 -0.46 3.88
N ARG A 84 -13.80 -0.31 5.11
CA ARG A 84 -14.27 -1.10 6.25
C ARG A 84 -15.80 -1.05 6.39
N ASP A 85 -16.36 0.14 6.24
CA ASP A 85 -17.80 0.41 6.44
C ASP A 85 -18.64 0.14 5.17
N GLY A 86 -18.05 -0.34 4.06
CA GLY A 86 -18.74 -0.71 2.82
C GLY A 86 -19.22 0.49 1.98
N VAL A 87 -18.71 1.70 2.22
CA VAL A 87 -19.02 2.89 1.39
C VAL A 87 -18.39 2.76 -0.01
N VAL A 88 -17.24 2.13 -0.08
CA VAL A 88 -16.52 1.73 -1.29
C VAL A 88 -15.92 0.35 -1.05
N ASP A 89 -15.81 -0.47 -2.10
CA ASP A 89 -15.43 -1.88 -1.94
C ASP A 89 -13.93 -2.09 -1.74
N MET A 90 -13.07 -1.26 -2.34
CA MET A 90 -11.62 -1.45 -2.40
C MET A 90 -10.88 -0.13 -2.25
N VAL A 91 -9.68 -0.19 -1.64
CA VAL A 91 -8.73 0.93 -1.67
C VAL A 91 -7.28 0.44 -1.81
N HIS A 92 -6.49 1.23 -2.52
CA HIS A 92 -5.03 1.20 -2.47
C HIS A 92 -4.54 2.30 -1.55
N THR A 93 -3.91 1.94 -0.43
CA THR A 93 -3.60 2.86 0.66
C THR A 93 -2.40 2.42 1.49
N PRO A 94 -1.66 3.36 2.11
CA PRO A 94 -0.73 3.01 3.18
C PRO A 94 -1.44 2.32 4.35
N GLY A 95 -0.88 1.21 4.80
CA GLY A 95 -1.41 0.49 5.95
C GLY A 95 -1.34 1.29 7.25
N SER A 96 -0.30 2.13 7.40
CA SER A 96 -0.15 3.03 8.55
C SER A 96 -1.33 4.00 8.77
N PHE A 97 -2.16 4.27 7.74
CA PHE A 97 -3.34 5.13 7.89
C PHE A 97 -4.43 4.50 8.77
N TYR A 98 -4.42 3.18 8.92
CA TYR A 98 -5.31 2.45 9.82
C TYR A 98 -4.54 1.50 10.77
N GLY A 99 -3.24 1.72 10.94
CA GLY A 99 -2.38 0.94 11.82
C GLY A 99 -2.73 1.05 13.31
N ALA A 100 -3.57 2.02 13.70
CA ALA A 100 -4.14 2.04 15.04
C ALA A 100 -5.15 0.90 15.26
N GLU A 101 -5.86 0.48 14.22
CA GLU A 101 -6.80 -0.63 14.23
C GLU A 101 -6.11 -1.98 13.96
N VAL A 102 -5.14 -2.01 13.05
CA VAL A 102 -4.40 -3.21 12.64
C VAL A 102 -2.90 -3.00 12.90
N PRO A 103 -2.42 -3.16 14.14
CA PRO A 103 -1.02 -2.92 14.52
C PRO A 103 -0.01 -3.72 13.71
N GLU A 104 -0.38 -4.90 13.25
CA GLU A 104 0.46 -5.84 12.50
C GLU A 104 1.07 -5.21 11.24
N ILE A 105 0.44 -4.16 10.69
CA ILE A 105 0.93 -3.39 9.53
C ILE A 105 2.32 -2.79 9.77
N ASP A 106 2.63 -2.40 10.99
CA ASP A 106 3.93 -1.83 11.32
C ASP A 106 5.10 -2.78 10.99
N ALA A 107 4.83 -4.09 10.86
CA ALA A 107 5.82 -5.04 10.37
C ALA A 107 6.22 -4.79 8.90
N MET A 108 5.29 -4.32 8.04
CA MET A 108 5.62 -3.91 6.67
C MET A 108 6.55 -2.69 6.67
N VAL A 109 6.26 -1.72 7.54
CA VAL A 109 7.08 -0.50 7.71
C VAL A 109 8.50 -0.83 8.13
N ALA A 110 8.66 -1.77 9.07
CA ALA A 110 9.96 -2.21 9.59
C ALA A 110 10.62 -3.31 8.76
N SER A 111 10.04 -3.70 7.63
CA SER A 111 10.50 -4.85 6.87
C SER A 111 11.83 -4.62 6.17
N THR A 112 12.72 -5.61 6.28
CA THR A 112 13.91 -5.78 5.42
C THR A 112 13.66 -6.78 4.29
N ASN A 113 12.52 -7.47 4.31
CA ASN A 113 12.07 -8.41 3.29
C ASN A 113 11.09 -7.74 2.31
N THR A 114 11.04 -8.23 1.06
CA THR A 114 10.06 -7.80 0.06
C THR A 114 8.71 -8.47 0.29
N ALA A 115 7.67 -7.97 -0.39
CA ALA A 115 6.33 -8.56 -0.39
C ALA A 115 6.34 -10.05 -0.81
N GLU A 116 7.12 -10.41 -1.84
CA GLU A 116 7.26 -11.79 -2.30
C GLU A 116 7.80 -12.71 -1.21
N VAL A 117 8.85 -12.28 -0.49
CA VAL A 117 9.46 -13.05 0.60
C VAL A 117 8.46 -13.23 1.75
N THR A 118 7.76 -12.16 2.16
CA THR A 118 6.80 -12.21 3.26
C THR A 118 5.55 -13.01 2.92
N ARG A 119 5.17 -13.09 1.64
CA ARG A 119 4.11 -13.99 1.19
C ARG A 119 4.55 -15.46 1.27
N LYS A 120 5.75 -15.78 0.80
CA LYS A 120 6.28 -17.14 0.80
C LYS A 120 6.54 -17.70 2.19
N ASN A 121 6.98 -16.87 3.12
CA ASN A 121 7.29 -17.29 4.49
C ASN A 121 6.08 -17.27 5.45
N GLY A 122 4.91 -16.82 4.99
CA GLY A 122 3.67 -16.78 5.79
C GLY A 122 3.40 -15.44 6.49
N GLY A 123 4.28 -14.45 6.39
CA GLY A 123 4.08 -13.11 6.98
C GLY A 123 2.82 -12.43 6.46
N THR A 124 2.59 -12.46 5.15
CA THR A 124 1.38 -11.89 4.52
C THR A 124 0.10 -12.57 5.02
N ALA A 125 0.13 -13.87 5.35
CA ALA A 125 -1.04 -14.57 5.88
C ALA A 125 -1.41 -14.07 7.30
N ILE A 126 -0.42 -13.74 8.12
CA ILE A 126 -0.66 -13.13 9.45
C ILE A 126 -1.28 -11.74 9.29
N LEU A 127 -0.78 -10.93 8.34
CA LEU A 127 -1.36 -9.62 8.04
C LEU A 127 -2.83 -9.76 7.60
N ASP A 128 -3.12 -10.64 6.65
CA ASP A 128 -4.48 -10.84 6.15
C ASP A 128 -5.45 -11.29 7.26
N ALA A 129 -5.04 -12.25 8.10
CA ALA A 129 -5.83 -12.68 9.25
C ALA A 129 -6.11 -11.52 10.24
N ALA A 130 -5.12 -10.66 10.49
CA ALA A 130 -5.29 -9.48 11.33
C ALA A 130 -6.27 -8.47 10.74
N HIS A 131 -6.18 -8.21 9.42
CA HIS A 131 -7.09 -7.33 8.69
C HIS A 131 -8.54 -7.82 8.77
N GLN A 132 -8.78 -9.11 8.53
CA GLN A 132 -10.11 -9.70 8.62
C GLN A 132 -10.67 -9.59 10.04
N LYS A 133 -9.87 -9.97 11.04
CA LYS A 133 -10.29 -9.99 12.44
C LYS A 133 -10.56 -8.61 13.02
N ARG A 134 -9.73 -7.61 12.68
CA ARG A 134 -9.71 -6.31 13.35
C ARG A 134 -10.39 -5.21 12.57
N PHE A 135 -10.48 -5.35 11.25
CA PHE A 135 -10.88 -4.22 10.40
C PHE A 135 -11.93 -4.56 9.33
N ASN A 136 -12.47 -5.77 9.33
CA ASN A 136 -13.45 -6.26 8.36
C ASN A 136 -13.02 -6.06 6.89
N VAL A 137 -11.75 -6.30 6.57
CA VAL A 137 -11.23 -6.21 5.21
C VAL A 137 -10.34 -7.40 4.86
N LYS A 138 -10.34 -7.77 3.60
CA LYS A 138 -9.40 -8.71 2.98
C LYS A 138 -8.16 -7.95 2.53
N PHE A 139 -6.98 -8.40 2.91
CA PHE A 139 -5.70 -7.89 2.41
C PHE A 139 -5.28 -8.69 1.19
N LEU A 140 -5.30 -8.08 0.00
CA LEU A 140 -4.95 -8.75 -1.25
C LEU A 140 -3.45 -8.83 -1.47
N GLY A 141 -2.74 -7.74 -1.19
CA GLY A 141 -1.32 -7.68 -1.47
C GLY A 141 -0.63 -6.42 -0.99
N TRP A 142 0.69 -6.52 -0.84
CA TRP A 142 1.62 -5.45 -0.52
C TRP A 142 2.38 -5.02 -1.77
N VAL A 143 1.97 -3.93 -2.38
CA VAL A 143 2.57 -3.41 -3.62
C VAL A 143 3.66 -2.37 -3.33
N ASP A 144 4.55 -2.15 -4.29
CA ASP A 144 5.66 -1.19 -4.22
C ASP A 144 6.58 -1.40 -3.01
N SER A 145 6.77 -2.66 -2.55
CA SER A 145 7.64 -2.97 -1.42
C SER A 145 9.12 -2.69 -1.72
N GLY A 146 9.92 -2.52 -0.67
CA GLY A 146 11.37 -2.30 -0.80
C GLY A 146 11.79 -0.86 -1.13
N VAL A 147 10.85 0.08 -1.17
CA VAL A 147 11.16 1.50 -1.29
C VAL A 147 11.33 2.10 0.09
N GLY A 148 12.50 2.64 0.38
CA GLY A 148 12.78 3.34 1.62
C GLY A 148 12.31 4.79 1.62
N PHE A 149 12.27 5.39 2.80
CA PHE A 149 11.96 6.80 3.02
C PHE A 149 13.21 7.60 3.35
N ASN A 150 13.21 8.87 2.98
CA ASN A 150 14.25 9.82 3.33
C ASN A 150 13.63 11.08 3.96
N ILE A 151 14.38 11.79 4.77
CA ILE A 151 14.02 13.13 5.20
C ILE A 151 14.61 14.11 4.20
N PHE A 152 13.74 14.95 3.62
CA PHE A 152 14.12 16.01 2.70
C PHE A 152 13.97 17.34 3.40
N THR A 153 14.98 18.23 3.32
CA THR A 153 15.00 19.50 4.03
C THR A 153 15.20 20.68 3.09
N VAL A 154 14.61 21.82 3.44
CA VAL A 154 14.78 23.10 2.73
C VAL A 154 16.19 23.66 2.99
N LYS A 155 16.66 23.60 4.25
CA LYS A 155 17.98 24.04 4.69
C LYS A 155 18.91 22.85 4.89
N GLU A 156 20.20 23.14 4.91
CA GLU A 156 21.22 22.13 5.18
C GLU A 156 20.97 21.44 6.52
N PRO A 157 20.89 20.10 6.54
CA PRO A 157 20.62 19.35 7.76
C PRO A 157 21.83 19.40 8.69
N LYS A 158 21.57 19.41 10.00
CA LYS A 158 22.58 19.31 11.05
C LYS A 158 22.59 17.91 11.65
N PHE A 159 23.71 17.54 12.23
CA PHE A 159 23.87 16.27 12.94
C PHE A 159 24.30 16.54 14.37
N ARG A 160 23.78 15.77 15.32
CA ARG A 160 24.13 15.87 16.72
C ARG A 160 25.61 15.50 16.94
N SER A 161 26.31 16.27 17.76
CA SER A 161 27.72 15.97 18.07
C SER A 161 27.90 14.72 18.94
N SER A 162 26.89 14.32 19.67
CA SER A 162 26.92 13.18 20.60
C SER A 162 26.95 11.82 19.90
N ASP A 163 26.20 11.65 18.80
CA ASP A 163 25.98 10.37 18.14
C ASP A 163 25.95 10.47 16.59
N SER A 164 26.18 11.67 16.05
CA SER A 164 26.14 11.98 14.61
C SER A 164 24.78 11.65 13.95
N VAL A 165 23.71 11.55 14.71
CA VAL A 165 22.36 11.37 14.19
C VAL A 165 21.78 12.71 13.75
N LEU A 166 20.89 12.71 12.77
CA LEU A 166 20.17 13.89 12.29
C LEU A 166 19.56 14.67 13.44
N ASP A 167 19.86 15.97 13.49
CA ASP A 167 19.30 16.92 14.46
C ASP A 167 18.12 17.66 13.83
N LEU A 168 16.92 17.43 14.33
CA LEU A 168 15.70 18.12 13.92
C LEU A 168 15.25 19.20 14.91
N GLY A 169 16.11 19.58 15.88
CA GLY A 169 15.83 20.67 16.81
C GLY A 169 15.51 21.97 16.08
N GLY A 170 14.31 22.51 16.30
CA GLY A 170 13.82 23.73 15.65
C GLY A 170 13.39 23.58 14.19
N VAL A 171 13.44 22.38 13.62
CA VAL A 171 12.94 22.10 12.27
C VAL A 171 11.46 21.73 12.33
N LYS A 172 10.64 22.46 11.59
CA LYS A 172 9.21 22.13 11.42
C LYS A 172 9.08 21.10 10.32
N ILE A 173 8.72 19.87 10.68
CA ILE A 173 8.64 18.77 9.74
C ILE A 173 7.21 18.28 9.56
N ARG A 174 6.84 18.00 8.31
CA ARG A 174 5.59 17.30 8.02
C ARG A 174 5.58 15.93 8.70
N ASP A 175 4.42 15.55 9.27
CA ASP A 175 4.20 14.24 9.85
C ASP A 175 2.99 13.55 9.21
N ASN A 176 2.98 12.23 9.29
CA ASN A 176 1.82 11.36 9.10
C ASN A 176 2.03 10.06 9.91
N PRO A 177 1.01 9.20 10.03
CA PRO A 177 1.07 8.05 10.95
C PRO A 177 2.28 7.11 10.78
N ILE A 178 2.87 7.01 9.59
CA ILE A 178 4.04 6.14 9.38
C ILE A 178 5.29 6.65 10.10
N TYR A 179 5.49 7.98 10.16
CA TYR A 179 6.73 8.60 10.67
C TYR A 179 6.68 8.97 12.14
N THR A 180 5.49 9.16 12.71
CA THR A 180 5.28 9.81 14.02
C THR A 180 6.18 9.24 15.12
N ALA A 181 6.34 7.90 15.20
CA ALA A 181 7.17 7.29 16.23
C ALA A 181 8.65 7.66 16.06
N PHE A 182 9.15 7.61 14.83
CA PHE A 182 10.52 7.94 14.51
C PHE A 182 10.83 9.43 14.69
N LEU A 183 9.96 10.32 14.19
CA LEU A 183 10.13 11.76 14.34
C LEU A 183 10.15 12.20 15.82
N LYS A 184 9.36 11.54 16.65
CA LYS A 184 9.42 11.76 18.12
C LYS A 184 10.78 11.36 18.71
N SER A 185 11.38 10.27 18.27
CA SER A 185 12.71 9.85 18.74
C SER A 185 13.84 10.78 18.27
N LEU A 186 13.59 11.59 17.22
CA LEU A 186 14.47 12.65 16.75
C LEU A 186 14.14 14.03 17.34
N GLU A 187 13.22 14.09 18.31
CA GLU A 187 12.80 15.33 18.98
C GLU A 187 12.26 16.41 18.02
N ALA A 188 11.69 15.98 16.90
CA ALA A 188 11.20 16.87 15.86
C ALA A 188 9.92 17.62 16.27
N THR A 189 9.79 18.88 15.83
CA THR A 189 8.51 19.62 15.88
C THR A 189 7.67 19.22 14.68
N THR A 190 6.63 18.41 14.90
CA THR A 190 5.83 17.82 13.84
C THR A 190 4.57 18.59 13.49
N SER A 191 4.20 18.56 12.20
CA SER A 191 2.95 19.13 11.67
C SER A 191 2.20 18.02 10.90
N PRO A 192 1.21 17.36 11.52
CA PRO A 192 0.43 16.31 10.86
C PRO A 192 -0.38 16.86 9.69
N MET A 193 -0.17 16.32 8.50
CA MET A 193 -0.93 16.70 7.30
C MET A 193 -0.84 15.62 6.19
N PRO A 194 -1.87 15.50 5.33
CA PRO A 194 -1.80 14.67 4.14
C PRO A 194 -0.78 15.22 3.13
N SER A 195 -0.29 14.36 2.23
CA SER A 195 0.69 14.79 1.20
C SER A 195 0.14 15.85 0.26
N THR A 196 -1.17 15.90 0.05
CA THR A 196 -1.85 16.89 -0.79
C THR A 196 -1.73 18.33 -0.28
N GLU A 197 -1.46 18.53 0.99
CA GLU A 197 -1.32 19.85 1.62
C GLU A 197 0.14 20.31 1.75
N ALA A 198 1.09 19.37 1.66
CA ALA A 198 2.50 19.66 1.93
C ALA A 198 3.15 20.62 0.94
N TYR A 199 2.71 20.64 -0.35
CA TYR A 199 3.19 21.61 -1.33
C TYR A 199 2.96 23.04 -0.85
N GLY A 200 1.73 23.38 -0.48
CA GLY A 200 1.38 24.71 0.01
C GLY A 200 2.03 25.05 1.36
N ALA A 201 2.25 24.04 2.21
CA ALA A 201 2.94 24.23 3.48
C ALA A 201 4.44 24.52 3.29
N LEU A 202 5.11 23.87 2.34
CA LEU A 202 6.49 24.15 1.93
C LEU A 202 6.59 25.54 1.29
N GLU A 203 5.71 25.86 0.33
CA GLU A 203 5.68 27.15 -0.37
C GLU A 203 5.55 28.34 0.58
N LYS A 204 4.72 28.19 1.61
CA LYS A 204 4.48 29.25 2.62
C LYS A 204 5.48 29.22 3.79
N GLY A 205 6.45 28.30 3.81
CA GLY A 205 7.39 28.15 4.91
C GLY A 205 6.74 27.72 6.23
N VAL A 206 5.59 27.08 6.19
CA VAL A 206 4.92 26.50 7.38
C VAL A 206 5.71 25.30 7.87
N ILE A 207 6.33 24.55 6.96
CA ILE A 207 7.22 23.44 7.24
C ILE A 207 8.57 23.63 6.54
N ASP A 208 9.64 23.13 7.15
CA ASP A 208 11.02 23.21 6.68
C ASP A 208 11.54 21.85 6.14
N ALA A 209 10.79 20.77 6.39
CA ALA A 209 11.19 19.43 6.02
C ALA A 209 9.98 18.52 5.77
N VAL A 210 10.19 17.51 4.94
CA VAL A 210 9.20 16.47 4.64
C VAL A 210 9.89 15.09 4.61
N PRO A 211 9.38 14.09 5.32
CA PRO A 211 9.71 12.71 5.03
C PRO A 211 8.91 12.26 3.81
N TRP A 212 9.57 11.59 2.89
CA TRP A 212 8.95 10.97 1.73
C TRP A 212 9.79 9.79 1.26
N THR A 213 9.21 8.96 0.43
CA THR A 213 9.94 7.87 -0.21
C THR A 213 11.07 8.37 -1.11
N THR A 214 12.09 7.53 -1.31
CA THR A 214 13.22 7.83 -2.21
C THR A 214 12.76 8.20 -3.62
N ILE A 215 11.57 7.76 -4.02
CA ILE A 215 10.96 8.04 -5.34
C ILE A 215 9.70 8.91 -5.19
N GLY A 216 9.25 9.55 -6.27
CA GLY A 216 7.96 10.26 -6.32
C GLY A 216 7.95 11.67 -5.74
N LEU A 217 9.06 12.20 -5.22
CA LEU A 217 9.13 13.57 -4.69
C LEU A 217 8.88 14.62 -5.78
N THR A 218 9.45 14.41 -6.98
CA THR A 218 9.27 15.28 -8.16
C THR A 218 7.85 15.23 -8.71
N ASP A 219 7.15 14.10 -8.56
CA ASP A 219 5.74 13.99 -8.95
C ASP A 219 4.88 14.99 -8.15
N LEU A 220 5.23 15.20 -6.88
CA LEU A 220 4.60 16.15 -5.96
C LEU A 220 5.13 17.58 -6.12
N LYS A 221 6.16 17.78 -6.95
CA LYS A 221 6.86 19.07 -7.16
C LYS A 221 7.46 19.66 -5.89
N TRP A 222 7.79 18.83 -4.89
CA TRP A 222 8.38 19.29 -3.62
C TRP A 222 9.86 19.61 -3.77
N ASP A 223 10.52 19.04 -4.79
CA ASP A 223 11.90 19.34 -5.21
C ASP A 223 12.15 20.83 -5.49
N LYS A 224 11.10 21.60 -5.79
CA LYS A 224 11.19 23.06 -5.89
C LYS A 224 11.65 23.72 -4.61
N PHE A 225 11.29 23.17 -3.46
CA PHE A 225 11.51 23.77 -2.14
C PHE A 225 12.64 23.10 -1.38
N VAL A 226 12.63 21.75 -1.30
CA VAL A 226 13.67 21.01 -0.58
C VAL A 226 14.96 20.92 -1.40
N LYS A 227 16.10 21.06 -0.72
CA LYS A 227 17.41 21.13 -1.36
C LYS A 227 18.37 20.05 -0.89
N TYR A 228 18.00 19.31 0.13
CA TYR A 228 18.82 18.28 0.73
C TYR A 228 18.00 17.02 0.96
N MET A 229 18.63 15.87 0.69
CA MET A 229 18.09 14.54 0.97
C MET A 229 19.03 13.84 1.95
N VAL A 230 18.51 13.50 3.13
CA VAL A 230 19.30 12.82 4.17
C VAL A 230 19.40 11.32 3.87
N GLN A 231 20.59 10.78 3.96
CA GLN A 231 20.93 9.37 3.80
C GLN A 231 21.39 8.76 5.14
N PRO A 232 21.18 7.47 5.38
CA PRO A 232 20.49 6.49 4.53
C PRO A 232 18.98 6.62 4.55
N SER A 233 18.29 5.91 3.63
CA SER A 233 16.85 5.73 3.70
C SER A 233 16.48 4.77 4.85
N PHE A 234 15.32 5.01 5.46
CA PHE A 234 14.76 4.22 6.57
C PHE A 234 13.40 3.63 6.16
N TYR A 235 12.88 2.68 6.91
CA TYR A 235 11.59 2.03 6.69
C TYR A 235 11.42 1.40 5.30
N SER A 236 10.27 0.84 5.07
CA SER A 236 9.76 0.40 3.77
C SER A 236 8.34 0.94 3.57
N THR A 237 7.95 1.15 2.32
CA THR A 237 6.56 1.47 1.97
C THR A 237 5.62 0.37 2.47
N ASP A 238 4.44 0.77 2.92
CA ASP A 238 3.40 -0.10 3.48
C ASP A 238 2.10 -0.05 2.65
N LEU A 239 2.26 0.06 1.34
CA LEU A 239 1.13 0.20 0.41
C LEU A 239 0.41 -1.12 0.21
N GLY A 240 -0.84 -1.18 0.64
CA GLY A 240 -1.70 -2.35 0.51
C GLY A 240 -2.90 -2.13 -0.38
N ILE A 241 -3.40 -3.20 -0.98
CA ILE A 241 -4.71 -3.26 -1.60
C ILE A 241 -5.63 -4.02 -0.64
N ILE A 242 -6.66 -3.35 -0.13
CA ILE A 242 -7.64 -3.95 0.78
C ILE A 242 -9.05 -3.88 0.20
N VAL A 243 -9.85 -4.89 0.50
CA VAL A 243 -11.24 -5.03 0.03
C VAL A 243 -12.15 -5.22 1.23
N ASN A 244 -13.31 -4.58 1.25
CA ASN A 244 -14.35 -4.83 2.25
C ASN A 244 -14.66 -6.34 2.34
N MET A 245 -14.71 -6.89 3.56
CA MET A 245 -14.84 -8.33 3.75
C MET A 245 -16.20 -8.87 3.35
N ASP A 246 -17.26 -8.12 3.56
CA ASP A 246 -18.61 -8.52 3.15
C ASP A 246 -18.73 -8.54 1.62
N ARG A 247 -18.14 -7.53 0.96
CA ARG A 247 -18.04 -7.52 -0.51
C ARG A 247 -17.20 -8.67 -1.02
N TRP A 248 -16.02 -8.92 -0.42
CA TRP A 248 -15.17 -10.06 -0.76
C TRP A 248 -15.92 -11.38 -0.66
N ASN A 249 -16.64 -11.62 0.43
CA ASN A 249 -17.40 -12.84 0.64
C ASN A 249 -18.52 -13.02 -0.40
N ALA A 250 -19.13 -11.93 -0.84
CA ALA A 250 -20.20 -11.95 -1.85
C ALA A 250 -19.71 -12.18 -3.28
N LEU A 251 -18.41 -12.04 -3.56
CA LEU A 251 -17.83 -12.30 -4.89
C LEU A 251 -17.81 -13.80 -5.20
N SER A 252 -17.93 -14.13 -6.48
CA SER A 252 -17.71 -15.51 -6.97
C SER A 252 -16.25 -15.93 -6.75
N ASP A 253 -16.00 -17.24 -6.69
CA ASP A 253 -14.63 -17.76 -6.55
C ASP A 253 -13.76 -17.40 -7.76
N GLU A 254 -14.35 -17.31 -8.95
CA GLU A 254 -13.66 -16.86 -10.16
C GLU A 254 -13.23 -15.40 -10.07
N ALA A 255 -14.10 -14.50 -9.58
CA ALA A 255 -13.79 -13.11 -9.35
C ALA A 255 -12.69 -12.94 -8.28
N LYS A 256 -12.80 -13.66 -7.15
CA LYS A 256 -11.78 -13.69 -6.10
C LYS A 256 -10.42 -14.11 -6.64
N LYS A 257 -10.41 -15.15 -7.48
CA LYS A 257 -9.18 -15.66 -8.08
C LYS A 257 -8.52 -14.63 -8.98
N VAL A 258 -9.27 -13.97 -9.87
CA VAL A 258 -8.73 -12.91 -10.73
C VAL A 258 -8.12 -11.78 -9.91
N LEU A 259 -8.86 -11.26 -8.92
CA LEU A 259 -8.39 -10.18 -8.06
C LEU A 259 -7.12 -10.56 -7.29
N GLN A 260 -7.08 -11.76 -6.73
CA GLN A 260 -5.94 -12.22 -5.92
C GLN A 260 -4.71 -12.53 -6.78
N ASP A 261 -4.87 -13.22 -7.90
CA ASP A 261 -3.74 -13.61 -8.77
C ASP A 261 -3.05 -12.37 -9.33
N VAL A 262 -3.81 -11.38 -9.80
CA VAL A 262 -3.26 -10.12 -10.31
C VAL A 262 -2.56 -9.33 -9.19
N ALA A 263 -3.09 -9.34 -7.96
CA ALA A 263 -2.43 -8.69 -6.83
C ALA A 263 -1.08 -9.32 -6.50
N ILE A 264 -0.99 -10.66 -6.53
CA ILE A 264 0.26 -11.39 -6.28
C ILE A 264 1.29 -11.11 -7.38
N GLU A 265 0.89 -11.10 -8.64
CA GLU A 265 1.78 -10.76 -9.75
C GLU A 265 2.31 -9.33 -9.63
N LEU A 266 1.43 -8.40 -9.23
CA LEU A 266 1.79 -7.01 -9.06
C LEU A 266 2.75 -6.79 -7.88
N GLU A 267 2.65 -7.54 -6.79
CA GLU A 267 3.62 -7.47 -5.67
C GLU A 267 5.05 -7.66 -6.17
N ILE A 268 5.26 -8.67 -7.02
CA ILE A 268 6.59 -9.01 -7.57
C ILE A 268 7.02 -7.94 -8.57
N LYS A 269 6.14 -7.63 -9.53
CA LYS A 269 6.44 -6.67 -10.59
C LYS A 269 6.73 -5.28 -10.02
N SER A 270 5.87 -4.78 -9.15
CA SER A 270 6.03 -3.42 -8.62
C SER A 270 7.30 -3.27 -7.78
N THR A 271 7.71 -4.29 -7.03
CA THR A 271 8.99 -4.29 -6.31
C THR A 271 10.17 -4.13 -7.26
N ALA A 272 10.18 -4.86 -8.38
CA ALA A 272 11.23 -4.77 -9.39
C ALA A 272 11.23 -3.41 -10.09
N ASP A 273 10.06 -2.90 -10.47
CA ASP A 273 9.90 -1.59 -11.10
C ASP A 273 10.42 -0.48 -10.18
N ARG A 274 10.06 -0.50 -8.90
CA ARG A 274 10.52 0.51 -7.93
C ARG A 274 12.02 0.45 -7.68
N ALA A 275 12.62 -0.73 -7.70
CA ALA A 275 14.08 -0.85 -7.63
C ALA A 275 14.77 -0.18 -8.83
N ALA A 276 14.21 -0.33 -10.04
CA ALA A 276 14.71 0.34 -11.24
C ALA A 276 14.49 1.87 -11.19
N ASP A 277 13.33 2.33 -10.73
CA ASP A 277 13.00 3.75 -10.63
C ASP A 277 13.93 4.52 -9.68
N LYS A 278 14.43 3.89 -8.63
CA LYS A 278 15.26 4.53 -7.61
C LYS A 278 16.45 5.29 -8.22
N ALA A 279 17.16 4.68 -9.17
CA ALA A 279 18.32 5.32 -9.83
C ALA A 279 17.89 6.53 -10.68
N VAL A 280 16.72 6.42 -11.34
CA VAL A 280 16.17 7.49 -12.19
C VAL A 280 15.79 8.71 -11.33
N TYR A 281 15.09 8.49 -10.23
CA TYR A 281 14.70 9.58 -9.32
C TYR A 281 15.91 10.23 -8.64
N LEU A 282 16.87 9.43 -8.14
CA LEU A 282 18.10 9.98 -7.54
C LEU A 282 18.88 10.84 -8.53
N LYS A 283 19.01 10.38 -9.79
CA LYS A 283 19.62 11.19 -10.83
C LYS A 283 18.84 12.49 -11.07
N ALA A 284 17.53 12.44 -11.18
CA ALA A 284 16.71 13.64 -11.37
C ALA A 284 16.87 14.63 -10.21
N TYR A 285 16.97 14.15 -8.95
CA TYR A 285 17.22 15.02 -7.80
C TYR A 285 18.56 15.72 -7.86
N THR A 286 19.65 14.98 -8.17
CA THR A 286 20.99 15.55 -8.24
C THR A 286 21.17 16.46 -9.45
N ASP A 287 20.60 16.13 -10.61
CA ASP A 287 20.57 17.01 -11.79
C ASP A 287 19.79 18.31 -11.50
N GLY A 288 18.74 18.25 -10.68
CA GLY A 288 18.00 19.39 -10.18
C GLY A 288 18.70 20.20 -9.08
N GLY A 289 19.91 19.81 -8.70
CA GLY A 289 20.75 20.52 -7.71
C GLY A 289 20.49 20.10 -6.27
N MET A 290 19.73 19.05 -6.01
CA MET A 290 19.55 18.50 -4.64
C MET A 290 20.86 17.85 -4.17
N LYS A 291 21.26 18.15 -2.93
CA LYS A 291 22.45 17.58 -2.29
C LYS A 291 22.07 16.35 -1.48
N LEU A 292 22.76 15.25 -1.71
CA LEU A 292 22.66 14.05 -0.88
C LEU A 292 23.59 14.24 0.33
N VAL A 293 23.06 14.17 1.55
CA VAL A 293 23.81 14.37 2.78
C VAL A 293 23.73 13.11 3.62
N SER A 294 24.89 12.52 3.90
CA SER A 294 24.97 11.25 4.64
C SER A 294 25.41 11.47 6.07
N HIS A 295 24.87 10.69 7.00
CA HIS A 295 25.46 10.50 8.31
C HIS A 295 26.87 9.89 8.17
N SER A 296 27.71 9.97 9.21
CA SER A 296 28.85 9.07 9.36
C SER A 296 28.38 7.61 9.46
N ASP A 297 29.29 6.63 9.33
CA ASP A 297 28.92 5.21 9.44
C ASP A 297 28.29 4.90 10.81
N ALA A 298 28.86 5.42 11.89
CA ALA A 298 28.32 5.27 13.23
C ALA A 298 26.94 5.98 13.38
N GLY A 299 26.82 7.19 12.82
CA GLY A 299 25.55 7.94 12.81
C GLY A 299 24.47 7.24 11.97
N SER A 300 24.83 6.65 10.83
CA SER A 300 23.93 5.84 10.01
C SER A 300 23.35 4.66 10.77
N SER A 301 24.21 3.93 11.49
CA SER A 301 23.78 2.78 12.30
C SER A 301 22.87 3.22 13.43
N ALA A 302 23.19 4.31 14.13
CA ALA A 302 22.38 4.87 15.21
C ALA A 302 21.02 5.39 14.69
N TYR A 303 21.03 6.09 13.56
CA TYR A 303 19.83 6.62 12.91
C TYR A 303 18.85 5.51 12.50
N LEU A 304 19.36 4.47 11.83
CA LEU A 304 18.53 3.32 11.44
C LEU A 304 18.02 2.55 12.66
N LYS A 305 18.86 2.39 13.68
CA LYS A 305 18.44 1.75 14.94
C LYS A 305 17.27 2.50 15.57
N LEU A 306 17.35 3.82 15.68
CA LEU A 306 16.24 4.65 16.19
C LEU A 306 14.96 4.48 15.36
N ALA A 307 15.09 4.46 14.02
CA ALA A 307 13.96 4.28 13.13
C ALA A 307 13.27 2.93 13.38
N TYR A 308 14.01 1.83 13.29
CA TYR A 308 13.44 0.49 13.42
C TYR A 308 12.95 0.18 14.84
N ASP A 309 13.70 0.55 15.87
CA ASP A 309 13.27 0.37 17.25
C ASP A 309 11.97 1.10 17.55
N SER A 310 11.80 2.33 17.02
CA SER A 310 10.59 3.13 17.25
C SER A 310 9.34 2.49 16.65
N VAL A 311 9.43 1.86 15.48
CA VAL A 311 8.28 1.22 14.84
C VAL A 311 7.97 -0.14 15.48
N TRP A 312 8.99 -0.93 15.83
CA TRP A 312 8.78 -2.18 16.55
C TRP A 312 8.17 -1.94 17.94
N ALA A 313 8.68 -0.97 18.70
CA ALA A 313 8.10 -0.58 19.99
C ALA A 313 6.64 -0.12 19.86
N ARG A 314 6.32 0.63 18.80
CA ARG A 314 4.94 1.03 18.49
C ARG A 314 4.04 -0.17 18.20
N LEU A 315 4.52 -1.12 17.38
CA LEU A 315 3.79 -2.35 17.06
C LEU A 315 3.52 -3.15 18.32
N GLU A 316 4.57 -3.43 19.11
CA GLU A 316 4.47 -4.22 20.34
C GLU A 316 3.53 -3.56 21.37
N GLY A 317 3.62 -2.25 21.56
CA GLY A 317 2.72 -1.51 22.45
C GLY A 317 1.26 -1.61 22.01
N ARG A 318 0.98 -1.41 20.73
CA ARG A 318 -0.39 -1.55 20.19
C ARG A 318 -0.94 -2.98 20.26
N LEU A 319 -0.10 -3.99 20.05
CA LEU A 319 -0.49 -5.39 20.19
C LEU A 319 -0.78 -5.75 21.66
N ALA A 320 -0.01 -5.19 22.61
CA ALA A 320 -0.28 -5.37 24.03
C ALA A 320 -1.65 -4.80 24.41
N ASP A 321 -1.98 -3.60 23.93
CA ASP A 321 -3.25 -2.91 24.22
C ASP A 321 -4.47 -3.61 23.56
N LYS A 322 -4.30 -4.13 22.33
CA LYS A 322 -5.41 -4.66 21.50
C LYS A 322 -5.53 -6.19 21.52
N GLY A 323 -4.62 -6.87 22.18
CA GLY A 323 -4.45 -8.33 22.12
C GLY A 323 -3.71 -8.76 20.84
N GLY A 324 -2.98 -9.86 20.92
CA GLY A 324 -2.17 -10.40 19.83
C GLY A 324 -0.67 -10.17 20.04
N ALA A 325 -0.23 -9.94 21.27
CA ALA A 325 1.18 -9.75 21.61
C ALA A 325 2.07 -10.92 21.10
N GLU A 326 1.52 -12.12 20.98
CA GLU A 326 2.19 -13.30 20.41
C GLU A 326 2.55 -13.15 18.93
N ASN A 327 1.95 -12.19 18.21
CA ASN A 327 2.27 -11.91 16.81
C ASN A 327 3.56 -11.08 16.67
N GLY A 328 3.92 -10.26 17.65
CA GLY A 328 5.09 -9.39 17.59
C GLY A 328 6.39 -10.14 17.24
N PRO A 329 6.83 -11.13 18.02
CA PRO A 329 8.02 -11.91 17.70
C PRO A 329 7.94 -12.67 16.38
N LYS A 330 6.76 -13.19 16.01
CA LYS A 330 6.54 -13.89 14.74
C LYS A 330 6.70 -12.93 13.55
N LEU A 331 6.08 -11.77 13.63
CA LEU A 331 6.19 -10.75 12.59
C LEU A 331 7.63 -10.27 12.44
N ARG A 332 8.34 -10.04 13.56
CA ARG A 332 9.76 -9.65 13.50
C ARG A 332 10.59 -10.70 12.77
N ALA A 333 10.42 -11.99 13.08
CA ALA A 333 11.14 -13.08 12.43
C ALA A 333 10.83 -13.20 10.91
N LEU A 334 9.61 -12.86 10.49
CA LEU A 334 9.17 -13.00 9.09
C LEU A 334 9.45 -11.75 8.23
N PHE A 335 9.43 -10.56 8.83
CA PHE A 335 9.61 -9.30 8.11
C PHE A 335 11.02 -8.72 8.24
N ALA A 336 11.69 -8.90 9.37
CA ALA A 336 13.03 -8.37 9.65
C ALA A 336 13.85 -9.38 10.48
N PRO A 337 14.25 -10.50 9.87
CA PRO A 337 14.90 -11.61 10.57
C PRO A 337 16.31 -11.28 11.10
N ASN A 338 16.96 -10.17 10.68
CA ASN A 338 18.34 -9.78 11.04
C ASN A 338 18.41 -8.36 11.59
#